data_526e19c5994aee1ed27a3820470a3838
#
_entry.id   526e19c5994aee1ed27a3820470a3838
#
_cell.length_a   1.000
_cell.length_b   1.000
_cell.length_c   1.000
_cell.angle_alpha   90.00
_cell.angle_beta   90.00
_cell.angle_gamma   90.00
#
_symmetry.space_group_name_H-M   'P 1'
#
loop_
_entity.id
_entity.type
_entity.pdbx_description
1 polymer ?
#
loop_
_entity_poly.entity_id
_entity_poly.type
_entity_poly.pdbx_seq_one_letter_code
_entity_poly.pdbx_strand_id
1 'polypeptide(L)'
;MNRILISGLAAASVALGAAPALAQQTARAQSENAIVVTAQRSGAPMWTIDTPTGTVILVGEIRAVPKSTPWFPDRLEEATKEADRVIIRAAPKFSPGDVFRLIFRGGKFTKLPDKGVAADYLTPDQRARLAALEAEYDKDYDRGSFLMTAFDLLARRLDFDDETTDDATEVVKEAAEKADIEILRPERFRGEDLLDNLAEADPASHIPCLEAAMGATEAGQSIIEARGAAWRRYDVPEVMANPLEVALGQCWPWADNELGTEIRDQWTGMIADAANSTGTTVAVVPLRVLAEEEGVLDRLEAQGFAIYGPLWR
;
A
#
# COMPACT_ATOMS: atom_id res chain seq x y z
N MET A 1 -2.25 -68.73 63.59
CA MET A 1 -3.50 -68.48 62.83
C MET A 1 -3.79 -67.02 62.80
N ASN A 2 -3.34 -66.27 61.77
CA ASN A 2 -3.76 -64.92 61.57
C ASN A 2 -3.71 -64.63 60.06
N ARG A 3 -4.87 -64.34 59.52
CA ARG A 3 -5.08 -63.92 58.14
C ARG A 3 -4.94 -62.42 58.08
N ILE A 4 -4.04 -61.94 57.24
CA ILE A 4 -3.90 -60.52 56.88
C ILE A 4 -4.59 -60.34 55.52
N LEU A 5 -5.64 -59.47 55.52
CA LEU A 5 -6.32 -58.99 54.35
C LEU A 5 -5.57 -57.75 53.84
N ILE A 6 -5.12 -57.75 52.61
CA ILE A 6 -4.52 -56.55 51.92
C ILE A 6 -5.63 -55.98 51.03
N SER A 7 -6.07 -54.79 51.38
CA SER A 7 -6.98 -54.02 50.57
C SER A 7 -6.24 -53.25 49.51
N GLY A 8 -6.57 -53.51 48.22
CA GLY A 8 -6.03 -52.77 47.09
C GLY A 8 -6.68 -51.37 46.97
N LEU A 9 -5.85 -50.34 46.93
CA LEU A 9 -6.25 -49.01 46.53
C LEU A 9 -6.17 -48.89 44.99
N ALA A 10 -7.31 -48.65 44.35
CA ALA A 10 -7.38 -48.30 42.94
C ALA A 10 -7.10 -46.81 42.80
N ALA A 11 -6.00 -46.47 42.09
CA ALA A 11 -5.70 -45.11 41.70
C ALA A 11 -6.55 -44.69 40.48
N ALA A 12 -7.56 -43.84 40.71
CA ALA A 12 -8.30 -43.19 39.64
C ALA A 12 -7.48 -41.98 39.14
N SER A 13 -6.80 -42.17 37.98
CA SER A 13 -6.12 -41.04 37.31
C SER A 13 -7.14 -40.16 36.62
N VAL A 14 -7.29 -38.94 37.09
CA VAL A 14 -8.15 -37.88 36.53
C VAL A 14 -7.52 -37.34 35.26
N ALA A 15 -8.09 -37.66 34.10
CA ALA A 15 -7.79 -37.03 32.82
C ALA A 15 -8.67 -35.77 32.70
N LEU A 16 -8.24 -34.69 33.37
CA LEU A 16 -8.86 -33.36 33.26
C LEU A 16 -7.80 -32.36 32.78
N GLY A 17 -7.78 -32.01 31.46
CA GLY A 17 -6.86 -30.98 31.01
C GLY A 17 -6.89 -30.60 29.52
N ALA A 18 -7.53 -31.38 28.65
CA ALA A 18 -7.43 -31.12 27.19
C ALA A 18 -8.62 -30.37 26.58
N ALA A 19 -9.76 -30.30 27.24
CA ALA A 19 -10.97 -29.69 26.66
C ALA A 19 -10.93 -28.15 26.48
N PRO A 20 -10.34 -27.33 27.38
CA PRO A 20 -10.34 -25.88 27.18
C PRO A 20 -9.44 -25.40 26.03
N ALA A 21 -8.32 -26.07 25.75
CA ALA A 21 -7.39 -25.68 24.69
C ALA A 21 -7.97 -25.91 23.28
N LEU A 22 -8.67 -27.02 23.09
CA LEU A 22 -9.33 -27.33 21.81
C LEU A 22 -10.53 -26.41 21.54
N ALA A 23 -11.28 -26.03 22.57
CA ALA A 23 -12.40 -25.08 22.43
C ALA A 23 -11.90 -23.67 22.10
N GLN A 24 -10.79 -23.23 22.65
CA GLN A 24 -10.18 -21.94 22.33
C GLN A 24 -9.61 -21.92 20.91
N GLN A 25 -8.97 -22.99 20.45
CA GLN A 25 -8.45 -23.08 19.08
C GLN A 25 -9.57 -23.06 18.04
N THR A 26 -10.68 -23.79 18.28
CA THR A 26 -11.84 -23.75 17.37
C THR A 26 -12.54 -22.40 17.35
N ALA A 27 -12.71 -21.76 18.47
CA ALA A 27 -13.30 -20.41 18.54
C ALA A 27 -12.43 -19.36 17.83
N ARG A 28 -11.10 -19.45 17.97
CA ARG A 28 -10.15 -18.56 17.31
C ARG A 28 -10.18 -18.77 15.78
N ALA A 29 -10.09 -20.01 15.29
CA ALA A 29 -10.16 -20.31 13.87
C ALA A 29 -11.49 -19.86 13.23
N GLN A 30 -12.60 -19.94 13.97
CA GLN A 30 -13.90 -19.42 13.51
C GLN A 30 -13.91 -17.90 13.42
N SER A 31 -13.31 -17.19 14.39
CA SER A 31 -13.21 -15.74 14.39
C SER A 31 -12.32 -15.23 13.24
N GLU A 32 -11.15 -15.84 13.05
CA GLU A 32 -10.23 -15.51 11.96
C GLU A 32 -10.87 -15.71 10.58
N ASN A 33 -11.57 -16.82 10.36
CA ASN A 33 -12.32 -17.06 9.13
C ASN A 33 -13.46 -16.04 8.92
N ALA A 34 -14.12 -15.62 10.00
CA ALA A 34 -15.16 -14.59 9.92
C ALA A 34 -14.59 -13.24 9.50
N ILE A 35 -13.42 -12.84 10.03
CA ILE A 35 -12.72 -11.60 9.67
C ILE A 35 -12.36 -11.63 8.19
N VAL A 36 -11.72 -12.71 7.71
CA VAL A 36 -11.34 -12.85 6.29
C VAL A 36 -12.56 -12.73 5.37
N VAL A 37 -13.65 -13.45 5.67
CA VAL A 37 -14.87 -13.41 4.85
C VAL A 37 -15.50 -12.03 4.85
N THR A 38 -15.53 -11.33 6.00
CA THR A 38 -16.09 -9.99 6.10
C THR A 38 -15.25 -9.00 5.32
N ALA A 39 -13.95 -9.03 5.48
CA ALA A 39 -13.05 -8.15 4.77
C ALA A 39 -13.08 -8.37 3.25
N GLN A 40 -13.10 -9.61 2.76
CA GLN A 40 -13.27 -9.92 1.33
C GLN A 40 -14.54 -9.31 0.72
N ARG A 41 -15.61 -9.18 1.49
CA ARG A 41 -16.86 -8.54 1.04
C ARG A 41 -16.73 -7.04 0.83
N SER A 42 -15.65 -6.40 1.24
CA SER A 42 -15.39 -4.99 0.95
C SER A 42 -15.20 -4.75 -0.55
N GLY A 43 -14.68 -5.73 -1.26
CA GLY A 43 -14.41 -5.65 -2.69
C GLY A 43 -13.00 -5.14 -3.02
N ALA A 44 -12.14 -4.91 -2.02
CA ALA A 44 -10.72 -4.66 -2.24
C ALA A 44 -9.97 -5.99 -2.51
N PRO A 45 -8.91 -6.01 -3.34
CA PRO A 45 -8.03 -7.17 -3.47
C PRO A 45 -7.39 -7.49 -2.12
N MET A 46 -7.44 -8.77 -1.75
CA MET A 46 -6.95 -9.20 -0.44
C MET A 46 -6.22 -10.52 -0.54
N TRP A 47 -5.18 -10.64 0.27
CA TRP A 47 -4.42 -11.87 0.45
C TRP A 47 -4.39 -12.25 1.93
N THR A 48 -4.34 -13.54 2.19
CA THR A 48 -4.22 -14.08 3.54
C THR A 48 -2.92 -14.88 3.66
N ILE A 49 -2.20 -14.64 4.74
CA ILE A 49 -1.04 -15.43 5.16
C ILE A 49 -1.40 -16.05 6.49
N ASP A 50 -1.55 -17.37 6.50
CA ASP A 50 -1.81 -18.15 7.72
C ASP A 50 -0.55 -18.88 8.15
N THR A 51 -0.17 -18.72 9.40
CA THR A 51 0.92 -19.45 10.03
C THR A 51 0.41 -20.16 11.30
N PRO A 52 1.17 -21.09 11.89
CA PRO A 52 0.79 -21.70 13.15
C PRO A 52 0.60 -20.69 14.31
N THR A 53 1.16 -19.50 14.19
CA THR A 53 1.14 -18.46 15.22
C THR A 53 0.11 -17.37 14.98
N GLY A 54 -0.08 -16.92 13.75
CA GLY A 54 -0.98 -15.81 13.45
C GLY A 54 -1.47 -15.76 12.02
N THR A 55 -2.44 -14.89 11.79
CA THR A 55 -3.02 -14.62 10.47
C THR A 55 -2.78 -13.16 10.08
N VAL A 56 -2.32 -12.92 8.87
CA VAL A 56 -2.25 -11.57 8.28
C VAL A 56 -3.19 -11.47 7.10
N ILE A 57 -4.06 -10.47 7.13
CA ILE A 57 -4.97 -10.11 6.05
C ILE A 57 -4.38 -8.87 5.38
N LEU A 58 -3.82 -9.05 4.17
CA LEU A 58 -3.28 -7.96 3.36
C LEU A 58 -4.40 -7.36 2.51
N VAL A 59 -4.59 -6.05 2.59
CA VAL A 59 -5.55 -5.31 1.76
C VAL A 59 -4.76 -4.47 0.77
N GLY A 60 -4.93 -4.74 -0.53
CA GLY A 60 -4.31 -3.99 -1.60
C GLY A 60 -5.05 -2.68 -1.86
N GLU A 61 -4.50 -1.57 -1.39
CA GLU A 61 -5.09 -0.25 -1.53
C GLU A 61 -4.72 0.40 -2.86
N ILE A 62 -5.70 1.00 -3.53
CA ILE A 62 -5.44 2.07 -4.49
C ILE A 62 -5.89 3.40 -3.88
N ARG A 63 -5.08 4.45 -4.05
CA ARG A 63 -5.51 5.80 -3.70
C ARG A 63 -6.56 6.29 -4.69
N ALA A 64 -7.40 7.21 -4.23
CA ALA A 64 -8.40 7.84 -5.08
C ALA A 64 -9.33 6.81 -5.74
N VAL A 65 -10.04 6.05 -4.91
CA VAL A 65 -11.10 5.15 -5.38
C VAL A 65 -12.26 5.99 -5.88
N PRO A 66 -12.64 5.92 -7.18
CA PRO A 66 -13.73 6.71 -7.70
C PRO A 66 -15.06 6.41 -6.98
N LYS A 67 -15.88 7.44 -6.74
CA LYS A 67 -17.23 7.26 -6.17
C LYS A 67 -18.12 6.34 -7.01
N SER A 68 -17.85 6.24 -8.30
CA SER A 68 -18.50 5.31 -9.21
C SER A 68 -18.11 3.84 -9.01
N THR A 69 -17.00 3.57 -8.29
CA THR A 69 -16.56 2.21 -7.99
C THR A 69 -17.35 1.64 -6.82
N PRO A 70 -18.13 0.56 -7.01
CA PRO A 70 -18.96 -0.03 -5.95
C PRO A 70 -18.11 -0.86 -5.00
N TRP A 71 -17.51 -0.24 -4.00
CA TRP A 71 -16.83 -0.92 -2.91
C TRP A 71 -17.53 -0.67 -1.57
N PHE A 72 -17.28 -1.48 -0.56
CA PHE A 72 -18.04 -1.50 0.69
C PHE A 72 -17.10 -1.30 1.88
N PRO A 73 -16.73 -0.06 2.20
CA PRO A 73 -15.81 0.27 3.30
C PRO A 73 -16.32 -0.25 4.64
N ASP A 74 -17.63 -0.26 4.87
CA ASP A 74 -18.28 -0.75 6.10
C ASP A 74 -17.84 -2.20 6.44
N ARG A 75 -17.61 -3.02 5.42
CA ARG A 75 -17.17 -4.42 5.61
C ARG A 75 -15.71 -4.50 6.06
N LEU A 76 -14.89 -3.59 5.56
CA LEU A 76 -13.51 -3.49 6.02
C LEU A 76 -13.46 -2.91 7.44
N GLU A 77 -14.31 -1.93 7.75
CA GLU A 77 -14.48 -1.39 9.11
C GLU A 77 -14.89 -2.48 10.10
N GLU A 78 -15.89 -3.31 9.75
CA GLU A 78 -16.34 -4.44 10.59
C GLU A 78 -15.20 -5.44 10.82
N ALA A 79 -14.48 -5.84 9.75
CA ALA A 79 -13.35 -6.76 9.86
C ALA A 79 -12.21 -6.19 10.71
N THR A 80 -11.95 -4.89 10.59
CA THR A 80 -10.92 -4.22 11.39
C THR A 80 -11.20 -4.28 12.87
N LYS A 81 -12.46 -4.11 13.28
CA LYS A 81 -12.87 -4.15 14.70
C LYS A 81 -12.67 -5.53 15.36
N GLU A 82 -12.57 -6.58 14.55
CA GLU A 82 -12.35 -7.95 15.03
C GLU A 82 -10.85 -8.35 15.01
N ALA A 83 -9.97 -7.52 14.43
CA ALA A 83 -8.54 -7.76 14.41
C ALA A 83 -7.88 -7.42 15.75
N ASP A 84 -6.76 -8.06 16.06
CA ASP A 84 -5.94 -7.77 17.24
C ASP A 84 -5.07 -6.51 17.04
N ARG A 85 -4.68 -6.23 15.79
CA ARG A 85 -3.88 -5.06 15.42
C ARG A 85 -4.03 -4.72 13.94
N VAL A 86 -3.63 -3.51 13.57
CA VAL A 86 -3.59 -3.09 12.17
C VAL A 86 -2.22 -2.52 11.80
N ILE A 87 -1.85 -2.69 10.53
CA ILE A 87 -0.66 -2.04 9.93
C ILE A 87 -1.17 -1.12 8.82
N ILE A 88 -0.87 0.16 8.93
CA ILE A 88 -1.21 1.16 7.91
C ILE A 88 0.00 2.02 7.56
N ARG A 89 -0.03 2.67 6.40
CA ARG A 89 1.03 3.57 5.96
C ARG A 89 1.35 4.66 6.99
N ALA A 90 2.62 5.02 7.10
CA ALA A 90 3.06 6.18 7.85
C ALA A 90 2.99 7.44 6.98
N ALA A 91 2.51 8.54 7.54
CA ALA A 91 2.69 9.85 6.91
C ALA A 91 4.15 10.32 7.10
N PRO A 92 4.78 10.93 6.10
CA PRO A 92 6.10 11.54 6.28
C PRO A 92 6.11 12.53 7.44
N LYS A 93 7.24 12.60 8.15
CA LYS A 93 7.39 13.53 9.26
C LYS A 93 8.09 14.80 8.78
N PHE A 94 7.32 15.85 8.57
CA PHE A 94 7.85 17.17 8.24
C PHE A 94 8.00 18.02 9.49
N SER A 95 9.15 18.67 9.63
CA SER A 95 9.43 19.67 10.66
C SER A 95 9.13 21.08 10.11
N PRO A 96 8.96 22.10 10.98
CA PRO A 96 8.88 23.50 10.52
C PRO A 96 10.10 23.93 9.69
N GLY A 97 11.27 23.34 9.95
CA GLY A 97 12.50 23.57 9.17
C GLY A 97 12.39 23.05 7.75
N ASP A 98 11.71 21.93 7.53
CA ASP A 98 11.50 21.34 6.20
C ASP A 98 10.57 22.21 5.36
N VAL A 99 9.51 22.75 5.98
CA VAL A 99 8.62 23.74 5.33
C VAL A 99 9.42 24.98 4.94
N PHE A 100 10.29 25.47 5.81
CA PHE A 100 11.17 26.61 5.50
C PHE A 100 12.14 26.29 4.35
N ARG A 101 12.76 25.10 4.34
CA ARG A 101 13.60 24.62 3.22
C ARG A 101 12.82 24.58 1.91
N LEU A 102 11.60 24.06 1.92
CA LEU A 102 10.75 24.00 0.74
C LEU A 102 10.45 25.40 0.18
N ILE A 103 10.18 26.38 1.04
CA ILE A 103 9.95 27.78 0.62
C ILE A 103 11.21 28.40 0.03
N PHE A 104 12.37 28.25 0.66
CA PHE A 104 13.61 28.90 0.22
C PHE A 104 14.35 28.16 -0.89
N ARG A 105 14.18 26.83 -1.01
CA ARG A 105 14.76 26.01 -2.07
C ARG A 105 13.74 25.61 -3.14
N GLY A 106 12.50 26.09 -3.06
CA GLY A 106 11.40 25.70 -3.94
C GLY A 106 11.73 25.80 -5.43
N GLY A 107 12.56 26.77 -5.82
CA GLY A 107 13.06 26.88 -7.19
C GLY A 107 13.87 25.67 -7.68
N LYS A 108 14.56 24.95 -6.79
CA LYS A 108 15.31 23.73 -7.15
C LYS A 108 14.39 22.54 -7.39
N PHE A 109 13.22 22.50 -6.75
CA PHE A 109 12.26 21.42 -6.92
C PHE A 109 11.31 21.65 -8.08
N THR A 110 11.05 22.92 -8.42
CA THR A 110 10.02 23.30 -9.39
C THR A 110 10.56 23.60 -10.78
N LYS A 111 11.86 23.84 -10.92
CA LYS A 111 12.50 24.21 -12.19
C LYS A 111 13.70 23.33 -12.51
N LEU A 112 13.99 23.20 -13.79
CA LEU A 112 15.24 22.61 -14.27
C LEU A 112 16.43 23.45 -13.80
N PRO A 113 17.57 22.82 -13.44
CA PRO A 113 18.77 23.51 -13.00
C PRO A 113 19.40 24.34 -14.12
N ASP A 114 20.30 25.27 -13.75
CA ASP A 114 21.15 26.05 -14.64
C ASP A 114 20.40 26.80 -15.75
N LYS A 115 19.12 27.12 -15.50
CA LYS A 115 18.21 27.71 -16.50
C LYS A 115 17.98 26.78 -17.72
N GLY A 116 18.18 25.48 -17.55
CA GLY A 116 17.91 24.46 -18.55
C GLY A 116 16.47 24.50 -19.06
N VAL A 117 16.25 23.95 -20.22
CA VAL A 117 14.95 23.81 -20.87
C VAL A 117 14.68 22.34 -21.18
N ALA A 118 13.41 21.97 -21.32
CA ALA A 118 13.04 20.60 -21.59
C ALA A 118 13.74 19.99 -22.81
N ALA A 119 14.02 20.80 -23.82
CA ALA A 119 14.74 20.37 -25.02
C ALA A 119 16.20 19.94 -24.78
N ASP A 120 16.80 20.31 -23.66
CA ASP A 120 18.18 19.91 -23.31
C ASP A 120 18.21 18.43 -22.83
N TYR A 121 17.09 17.85 -22.44
CA TYR A 121 16.98 16.54 -21.80
C TYR A 121 16.09 15.56 -22.58
N LEU A 122 15.02 16.06 -23.21
CA LEU A 122 14.02 15.23 -23.88
C LEU A 122 14.38 14.94 -25.33
N THR A 123 14.02 13.77 -25.78
CA THR A 123 14.06 13.44 -27.21
C THR A 123 13.08 14.33 -28.01
N PRO A 124 13.28 14.50 -29.33
CA PRO A 124 12.34 15.26 -30.15
C PRO A 124 10.87 14.80 -30.04
N ASP A 125 10.65 13.48 -29.96
CA ASP A 125 9.30 12.91 -29.83
C ASP A 125 8.69 13.21 -28.47
N GLN A 126 9.44 13.05 -27.37
CA GLN A 126 9.00 13.41 -26.02
C GLN A 126 8.68 14.91 -25.93
N ARG A 127 9.52 15.75 -26.52
CA ARG A 127 9.29 17.20 -26.54
C ARG A 127 8.05 17.58 -27.36
N ALA A 128 7.82 16.91 -28.48
CA ALA A 128 6.61 17.14 -29.28
C ALA A 128 5.33 16.76 -28.54
N ARG A 129 5.34 15.63 -27.81
CA ARG A 129 4.21 15.22 -26.95
C ARG A 129 3.97 16.23 -25.84
N LEU A 130 5.04 16.65 -25.14
CA LEU A 130 4.89 17.66 -24.07
C LEU A 130 4.36 18.96 -24.62
N ALA A 131 4.83 19.43 -25.81
CA ALA A 131 4.33 20.63 -26.46
C ALA A 131 2.84 20.55 -26.85
N ALA A 132 2.37 19.37 -27.22
CA ALA A 132 0.94 19.16 -27.50
C ALA A 132 0.10 19.36 -26.23
N LEU A 133 0.52 18.80 -25.08
CA LEU A 133 -0.13 18.98 -23.78
C LEU A 133 -0.02 20.44 -23.30
N GLU A 134 1.12 21.11 -23.51
CA GLU A 134 1.27 22.53 -23.23
C GLU A 134 0.21 23.36 -23.96
N ALA A 135 0.00 23.09 -25.25
CA ALA A 135 -0.99 23.78 -26.07
C ALA A 135 -2.44 23.44 -25.65
N GLU A 136 -2.70 22.19 -25.31
CA GLU A 136 -4.04 21.72 -24.87
C GLU A 136 -4.46 22.39 -23.55
N TYR A 137 -3.53 22.49 -22.60
CA TYR A 137 -3.84 22.99 -21.26
C TYR A 137 -3.45 24.46 -21.02
N ASP A 138 -2.99 25.16 -22.04
CA ASP A 138 -2.49 26.55 -21.95
C ASP A 138 -1.43 26.69 -20.84
N LYS A 139 -0.39 25.86 -20.89
CA LYS A 139 0.71 25.77 -19.91
C LYS A 139 2.06 25.86 -20.60
N ASP A 140 3.04 26.27 -19.83
CA ASP A 140 4.46 26.28 -20.20
C ASP A 140 5.21 25.37 -19.21
N TYR A 141 5.65 24.23 -19.67
CA TYR A 141 6.46 23.26 -18.90
C TYR A 141 7.93 23.30 -19.32
N ASP A 142 8.32 24.15 -20.29
CA ASP A 142 9.66 24.14 -20.88
C ASP A 142 10.78 24.24 -19.84
N ARG A 143 10.53 24.95 -18.73
CA ARG A 143 11.49 25.13 -17.63
C ARG A 143 11.08 24.46 -16.33
N GLY A 144 9.98 23.75 -16.32
CA GLY A 144 9.49 23.01 -15.16
C GLY A 144 10.36 21.79 -14.88
N SER A 145 10.54 21.44 -13.58
CA SER A 145 11.14 20.14 -13.25
C SER A 145 10.21 19.02 -13.74
N PHE A 146 10.78 17.96 -14.26
CA PHE A 146 10.01 16.87 -14.85
C PHE A 146 9.08 16.19 -13.86
N LEU A 147 9.50 16.05 -12.59
CA LEU A 147 8.66 15.50 -11.54
C LEU A 147 7.45 16.40 -11.25
N MET A 148 7.64 17.70 -11.13
CA MET A 148 6.53 18.63 -10.86
C MET A 148 5.60 18.77 -12.07
N THR A 149 6.13 18.70 -13.27
CA THR A 149 5.33 18.65 -14.51
C THR A 149 4.48 17.38 -14.54
N ALA A 150 5.06 16.22 -14.22
CA ALA A 150 4.32 14.96 -14.13
C ALA A 150 3.19 15.03 -13.09
N PHE A 151 3.45 15.59 -11.91
CA PHE A 151 2.42 15.78 -10.88
C PHE A 151 1.33 16.76 -11.30
N ASP A 152 1.67 17.86 -12.01
CA ASP A 152 0.65 18.76 -12.55
C ASP A 152 -0.23 18.07 -13.59
N LEU A 153 0.36 17.27 -14.47
CA LEU A 153 -0.39 16.47 -15.46
C LEU A 153 -1.33 15.47 -14.79
N LEU A 154 -0.86 14.72 -13.81
CA LEU A 154 -1.68 13.71 -13.13
C LEU A 154 -2.74 14.35 -12.23
N ALA A 155 -2.36 15.27 -11.34
CA ALA A 155 -3.24 15.78 -10.30
C ALA A 155 -4.22 16.86 -10.79
N ARG A 156 -3.82 17.67 -11.79
CA ARG A 156 -4.63 18.80 -12.25
C ARG A 156 -5.19 18.67 -13.64
N ARG A 157 -4.61 17.83 -14.50
CA ARG A 157 -5.09 17.66 -15.88
C ARG A 157 -5.90 16.38 -16.00
N LEU A 158 -5.40 15.32 -15.39
CA LEU A 158 -6.15 14.08 -15.32
C LEU A 158 -7.20 14.08 -14.19
N ASP A 159 -7.02 14.90 -13.13
CA ASP A 159 -7.88 15.02 -11.94
C ASP A 159 -8.18 13.65 -11.30
N PHE A 160 -7.14 12.81 -11.14
CA PHE A 160 -7.33 11.43 -10.72
C PHE A 160 -7.85 11.27 -9.29
N ASP A 161 -7.72 12.28 -8.45
CA ASP A 161 -8.16 12.29 -7.05
C ASP A 161 -9.46 13.09 -6.84
N ASP A 162 -10.12 13.52 -7.92
CA ASP A 162 -11.42 14.16 -7.84
C ASP A 162 -12.54 13.11 -7.67
N GLU A 163 -13.63 13.50 -7.03
CA GLU A 163 -14.81 12.66 -6.78
C GLU A 163 -14.50 11.24 -6.26
N THR A 164 -13.65 11.14 -5.24
CA THR A 164 -13.25 9.89 -4.61
C THR A 164 -14.00 9.59 -3.33
N THR A 165 -13.97 8.31 -2.89
CA THR A 165 -14.38 7.89 -1.54
C THR A 165 -13.15 7.81 -0.63
N ASP A 166 -13.40 7.62 0.68
CA ASP A 166 -12.33 7.30 1.62
C ASP A 166 -11.56 6.07 1.14
N ASP A 167 -10.23 6.12 1.23
CA ASP A 167 -9.39 4.99 0.90
C ASP A 167 -9.36 3.95 2.05
N ALA A 168 -8.83 2.77 1.78
CA ALA A 168 -8.83 1.68 2.75
C ALA A 168 -8.02 2.02 4.01
N THR A 169 -6.97 2.85 3.90
CA THR A 169 -6.18 3.32 5.04
C THR A 169 -7.01 4.17 6.00
N GLU A 170 -7.80 5.13 5.48
CA GLU A 170 -8.62 5.99 6.34
C GLU A 170 -9.73 5.17 7.04
N VAL A 171 -10.39 4.26 6.31
CA VAL A 171 -11.41 3.37 6.88
C VAL A 171 -10.84 2.52 8.02
N VAL A 172 -9.71 1.83 7.79
CA VAL A 172 -9.08 0.97 8.80
C VAL A 172 -8.56 1.78 9.98
N LYS A 173 -7.96 2.94 9.73
CA LYS A 173 -7.47 3.82 10.78
C LYS A 173 -8.59 4.29 11.70
N GLU A 174 -9.67 4.81 11.14
CA GLU A 174 -10.80 5.27 11.95
C GLU A 174 -11.46 4.14 12.74
N ALA A 175 -11.61 2.96 12.13
CA ALA A 175 -12.17 1.79 12.79
C ALA A 175 -11.30 1.33 13.97
N ALA A 176 -9.98 1.27 13.76
CA ALA A 176 -9.02 0.88 14.78
C ALA A 176 -8.97 1.89 15.95
N GLU A 177 -8.96 3.19 15.64
CA GLU A 177 -9.00 4.25 16.66
C GLU A 177 -10.29 4.19 17.51
N LYS A 178 -11.45 3.96 16.87
CA LYS A 178 -12.75 3.82 17.57
C LYS A 178 -12.83 2.57 18.44
N ALA A 179 -12.14 1.50 18.07
CA ALA A 179 -12.15 0.21 18.77
C ALA A 179 -10.96 0.01 19.72
N ASP A 180 -10.07 1.02 19.87
CA ASP A 180 -8.84 0.96 20.66
C ASP A 180 -7.90 -0.19 20.25
N ILE A 181 -7.81 -0.44 18.94
CA ILE A 181 -6.95 -1.47 18.35
C ILE A 181 -5.57 -0.88 18.10
N GLU A 182 -4.52 -1.66 18.35
CA GLU A 182 -3.14 -1.26 18.12
C GLU A 182 -2.88 -0.94 16.66
N ILE A 183 -2.34 0.27 16.39
CA ILE A 183 -1.98 0.72 15.05
C ILE A 183 -0.47 0.74 14.89
N LEU A 184 0.04 -0.17 14.09
CA LEU A 184 1.44 -0.25 13.69
C LEU A 184 1.67 0.53 12.38
N ARG A 185 2.85 1.10 12.22
CA ARG A 185 3.24 1.84 11.02
C ARG A 185 4.69 1.56 10.66
N PRO A 186 5.04 1.52 9.37
CA PRO A 186 6.42 1.55 8.93
C PRO A 186 7.17 2.76 9.50
N GLU A 187 8.48 2.68 9.56
CA GLU A 187 9.30 3.79 10.01
C GLU A 187 9.07 5.02 9.12
N ARG A 188 8.99 6.18 9.76
CA ARG A 188 8.71 7.43 9.04
C ARG A 188 9.98 7.98 8.44
N PHE A 189 9.96 8.20 7.15
CA PHE A 189 10.99 9.01 6.51
C PHE A 189 10.98 10.44 7.06
N ARG A 190 12.15 10.97 7.33
CA ARG A 190 12.27 12.38 7.74
C ARG A 190 12.11 13.25 6.52
N GLY A 191 11.34 14.33 6.66
CA GLY A 191 11.11 15.29 5.57
C GLY A 191 12.42 15.86 5.02
N GLU A 192 13.41 16.07 5.88
CA GLU A 192 14.75 16.52 5.50
C GLU A 192 15.43 15.56 4.52
N ASP A 193 15.46 14.27 4.83
CA ASP A 193 16.11 13.26 4.00
C ASP A 193 15.41 13.13 2.65
N LEU A 194 14.06 13.19 2.65
CA LEU A 194 13.25 13.18 1.43
C LEU A 194 13.53 14.41 0.54
N LEU A 195 13.62 15.59 1.14
CA LEU A 195 13.89 16.81 0.39
C LEU A 195 15.33 16.87 -0.14
N ASP A 196 16.29 16.37 0.63
CA ASP A 196 17.69 16.33 0.20
C ASP A 196 17.84 15.29 -0.93
N ASN A 197 17.27 14.09 -0.83
CA ASN A 197 17.22 13.09 -1.90
C ASN A 197 16.65 13.70 -3.20
N LEU A 198 15.51 14.36 -3.11
CA LEU A 198 14.87 14.99 -4.27
C LEU A 198 15.71 16.15 -4.85
N ALA A 199 16.40 16.93 -4.01
CA ALA A 199 17.21 18.06 -4.44
C ALA A 199 18.53 17.66 -5.14
N GLU A 200 19.03 16.45 -4.83
CA GLU A 200 20.26 15.89 -5.37
C GLU A 200 20.00 15.00 -6.62
N ALA A 201 18.75 14.63 -6.86
CA ALA A 201 18.36 13.79 -7.99
C ALA A 201 18.70 14.47 -9.33
N ASP A 202 19.29 13.72 -10.26
CA ASP A 202 19.47 14.16 -11.64
C ASP A 202 18.10 14.40 -12.28
N PRO A 203 17.83 15.58 -12.89
CA PRO A 203 16.58 15.84 -13.59
C PRO A 203 16.19 14.74 -14.58
N ALA A 204 17.17 14.14 -15.28
CA ALA A 204 16.94 13.05 -16.22
C ALA A 204 16.36 11.78 -15.56
N SER A 205 16.59 11.56 -14.27
CA SER A 205 16.02 10.43 -13.53
C SER A 205 14.49 10.48 -13.44
N HIS A 206 13.90 11.67 -13.62
CA HIS A 206 12.44 11.87 -13.59
C HIS A 206 11.78 11.83 -14.97
N ILE A 207 12.56 11.62 -16.07
CA ILE A 207 11.98 11.50 -17.41
C ILE A 207 11.02 10.31 -17.54
N PRO A 208 11.31 9.12 -17.00
CA PRO A 208 10.33 8.01 -17.02
C PRO A 208 9.00 8.37 -16.35
N CYS A 209 9.03 9.08 -15.23
CA CYS A 209 7.84 9.60 -14.55
C CYS A 209 7.06 10.57 -15.45
N LEU A 210 7.73 11.55 -16.06
CA LEU A 210 7.10 12.49 -16.99
C LEU A 210 6.48 11.77 -18.18
N GLU A 211 7.20 10.85 -18.79
CA GLU A 211 6.73 10.12 -19.97
C GLU A 211 5.48 9.29 -19.66
N ALA A 212 5.47 8.59 -18.53
CA ALA A 212 4.32 7.83 -18.08
C ALA A 212 3.14 8.76 -17.72
N ALA A 213 3.39 9.91 -17.09
CA ALA A 213 2.35 10.91 -16.79
C ALA A 213 1.74 11.52 -18.06
N MET A 214 2.56 11.82 -19.07
CA MET A 214 2.05 12.24 -20.39
C MET A 214 1.15 11.16 -20.99
N GLY A 215 1.57 9.89 -20.98
CA GLY A 215 0.78 8.78 -21.50
C GLY A 215 -0.55 8.59 -20.75
N ALA A 216 -0.56 8.73 -19.43
CA ALA A 216 -1.79 8.68 -18.65
C ALA A 216 -2.73 9.84 -18.96
N THR A 217 -2.20 11.06 -19.11
CA THR A 217 -2.99 12.25 -19.44
C THR A 217 -3.57 12.16 -20.86
N GLU A 218 -2.79 11.70 -21.84
CA GLU A 218 -3.23 11.46 -23.21
C GLU A 218 -4.33 10.37 -23.29
N ALA A 219 -4.29 9.37 -22.41
CA ALA A 219 -5.33 8.34 -22.32
C ALA A 219 -6.65 8.87 -21.74
N GLY A 220 -6.61 9.99 -21.00
CA GLY A 220 -7.78 10.70 -20.48
C GLY A 220 -8.41 10.06 -19.25
N GLN A 221 -9.46 10.70 -18.73
CA GLN A 221 -10.08 10.36 -17.44
C GLN A 221 -10.69 8.94 -17.37
N SER A 222 -11.04 8.33 -18.50
CA SER A 222 -11.62 6.98 -18.51
C SER A 222 -10.72 5.91 -17.86
N ILE A 223 -9.40 6.14 -17.81
CA ILE A 223 -8.47 5.21 -17.15
C ILE A 223 -8.68 5.15 -15.63
N ILE A 224 -9.19 6.22 -15.01
CA ILE A 224 -9.46 6.29 -13.57
C ILE A 224 -10.57 5.30 -13.21
N GLU A 225 -11.69 5.34 -13.94
CA GLU A 225 -12.80 4.40 -13.76
C GLU A 225 -12.38 2.97 -14.10
N ALA A 226 -11.64 2.77 -15.20
CA ALA A 226 -11.14 1.45 -15.58
C ALA A 226 -10.26 0.84 -14.49
N ARG A 227 -9.36 1.64 -13.88
CA ARG A 227 -8.53 1.22 -12.74
C ARG A 227 -9.36 0.81 -11.53
N GLY A 228 -10.35 1.62 -11.15
CA GLY A 228 -11.27 1.31 -10.06
C GLY A 228 -12.07 0.03 -10.32
N ALA A 229 -12.57 -0.14 -11.54
CA ALA A 229 -13.31 -1.32 -11.94
C ALA A 229 -12.46 -2.59 -11.92
N ALA A 230 -11.20 -2.55 -12.38
CA ALA A 230 -10.27 -3.66 -12.31
C ALA A 230 -9.95 -4.01 -10.84
N TRP A 231 -9.64 -3.03 -10.02
CA TRP A 231 -9.41 -3.19 -8.59
C TRP A 231 -10.59 -3.87 -7.90
N ARG A 232 -11.81 -3.42 -8.17
CA ARG A 232 -13.04 -3.99 -7.61
C ARG A 232 -13.28 -5.45 -8.04
N ARG A 233 -12.80 -5.86 -9.19
CA ARG A 233 -12.88 -7.25 -9.70
C ARG A 233 -11.72 -8.13 -9.27
N TYR A 234 -10.80 -7.62 -8.47
CA TYR A 234 -9.57 -8.32 -8.06
C TYR A 234 -8.61 -8.63 -9.22
N ASP A 235 -8.75 -7.92 -10.32
CA ASP A 235 -7.87 -8.06 -11.48
C ASP A 235 -6.61 -7.19 -11.28
N VAL A 236 -5.75 -7.68 -10.40
CA VAL A 236 -4.54 -6.95 -10.00
C VAL A 236 -3.60 -6.70 -11.18
N PRO A 237 -3.36 -7.67 -12.09
CA PRO A 237 -2.56 -7.41 -13.29
C PRO A 237 -3.13 -6.27 -14.14
N GLU A 238 -4.46 -6.19 -14.34
CA GLU A 238 -5.09 -5.10 -15.08
C GLU A 238 -4.93 -3.74 -14.36
N VAL A 239 -5.03 -3.72 -13.01
CA VAL A 239 -4.74 -2.50 -12.24
C VAL A 239 -3.30 -2.06 -12.43
N MET A 240 -2.33 -2.97 -12.30
CA MET A 240 -0.91 -2.65 -12.42
C MET A 240 -0.51 -2.21 -13.83
N ALA A 241 -1.21 -2.71 -14.87
CA ALA A 241 -1.02 -2.29 -16.26
C ALA A 241 -1.76 -0.99 -16.63
N ASN A 242 -2.62 -0.47 -15.76
CA ASN A 242 -3.36 0.77 -16.03
C ASN A 242 -2.39 1.96 -16.17
N PRO A 243 -2.54 2.83 -17.18
CA PRO A 243 -1.62 3.94 -17.42
C PRO A 243 -1.44 4.87 -16.21
N LEU A 244 -2.50 5.11 -15.42
CA LEU A 244 -2.39 5.89 -14.20
C LEU A 244 -1.53 5.19 -13.15
N GLU A 245 -1.73 3.87 -12.95
CA GLU A 245 -0.95 3.12 -11.96
C GLU A 245 0.52 3.00 -12.37
N VAL A 246 0.78 2.81 -13.66
CA VAL A 246 2.14 2.85 -14.23
C VAL A 246 2.79 4.22 -13.97
N ALA A 247 2.08 5.32 -14.26
CA ALA A 247 2.61 6.67 -14.04
C ALA A 247 2.92 6.92 -12.56
N LEU A 248 2.01 6.56 -11.66
CA LEU A 248 2.24 6.68 -10.22
C LEU A 248 3.44 5.84 -9.75
N GLY A 249 3.65 4.64 -10.33
CA GLY A 249 4.79 3.77 -10.01
C GLY A 249 6.13 4.27 -10.52
N GLN A 250 6.14 4.97 -11.65
CA GLN A 250 7.36 5.54 -12.26
C GLN A 250 7.76 6.88 -11.64
N CYS A 251 6.98 7.41 -10.70
CA CYS A 251 7.27 8.67 -10.05
C CYS A 251 7.87 8.49 -8.66
N TRP A 252 8.70 9.45 -8.27
CA TRP A 252 9.22 9.52 -6.91
C TRP A 252 8.08 9.52 -5.85
N PRO A 253 8.22 8.86 -4.71
CA PRO A 253 9.41 8.15 -4.21
C PRO A 253 9.52 6.68 -4.68
N TRP A 254 8.52 6.12 -5.34
CA TRP A 254 8.44 4.69 -5.67
C TRP A 254 9.51 4.25 -6.66
N ALA A 255 9.79 5.10 -7.65
CA ALA A 255 10.81 4.86 -8.67
C ALA A 255 12.24 5.17 -8.22
N ASP A 256 12.42 5.73 -7.02
CA ASP A 256 13.75 5.90 -6.44
C ASP A 256 14.29 4.57 -5.95
N ASN A 257 15.51 4.22 -6.35
CA ASN A 257 16.08 2.91 -6.09
C ASN A 257 16.30 2.66 -4.58
N GLU A 258 16.71 3.67 -3.83
CA GLU A 258 17.01 3.55 -2.41
C GLU A 258 15.71 3.62 -1.58
N LEU A 259 14.95 4.70 -1.73
CA LEU A 259 13.69 4.88 -1.01
C LEU A 259 12.65 3.81 -1.35
N GLY A 260 12.50 3.47 -2.62
CA GLY A 260 11.57 2.43 -3.05
C GLY A 260 11.94 1.05 -2.49
N THR A 261 13.24 0.72 -2.43
CA THR A 261 13.72 -0.52 -1.82
C THR A 261 13.47 -0.52 -0.32
N GLU A 262 13.80 0.56 0.37
CA GLU A 262 13.57 0.68 1.82
C GLU A 262 12.09 0.57 2.18
N ILE A 263 11.19 1.18 1.40
CA ILE A 263 9.74 1.04 1.59
C ILE A 263 9.33 -0.43 1.49
N ARG A 264 9.78 -1.15 0.46
CA ARG A 264 9.46 -2.57 0.29
C ARG A 264 10.03 -3.44 1.42
N ASP A 265 11.24 -3.16 1.87
CA ASP A 265 11.88 -3.88 2.97
C ASP A 265 11.14 -3.69 4.29
N GLN A 266 10.76 -2.45 4.61
CA GLN A 266 9.97 -2.14 5.81
C GLN A 266 8.62 -2.86 5.81
N TRP A 267 7.87 -2.81 4.71
CA TRP A 267 6.59 -3.50 4.60
C TRP A 267 6.74 -5.02 4.69
N THR A 268 7.72 -5.59 3.98
CA THR A 268 7.99 -7.03 4.01
C THR A 268 8.33 -7.50 5.43
N GLY A 269 9.22 -6.77 6.14
CA GLY A 269 9.59 -7.09 7.51
C GLY A 269 8.41 -7.03 8.47
N MET A 270 7.63 -5.95 8.45
CA MET A 270 6.47 -5.79 9.33
C MET A 270 5.41 -6.88 9.11
N ILE A 271 5.15 -7.25 7.86
CA ILE A 271 4.18 -8.30 7.52
C ILE A 271 4.69 -9.67 7.98
N ALA A 272 5.98 -9.97 7.74
CA ALA A 272 6.60 -11.21 8.20
C ALA A 272 6.59 -11.33 9.73
N ASP A 273 6.90 -10.26 10.45
CA ASP A 273 6.85 -10.20 11.91
C ASP A 273 5.41 -10.40 12.42
N ALA A 274 4.42 -9.77 11.77
CA ALA A 274 3.01 -9.96 12.11
C ALA A 274 2.54 -11.39 11.87
N ALA A 275 2.95 -12.03 10.77
CA ALA A 275 2.61 -13.41 10.47
C ALA A 275 3.23 -14.41 11.48
N ASN A 276 4.38 -14.07 12.06
CA ASN A 276 5.04 -14.87 13.10
C ASN A 276 4.56 -14.51 14.52
N SER A 277 3.71 -13.52 14.68
CA SER A 277 3.13 -13.09 15.96
C SER A 277 1.76 -13.71 16.18
N THR A 278 1.31 -13.81 17.44
CA THR A 278 -0.02 -14.32 17.76
C THR A 278 -1.09 -13.29 17.39
N GLY A 279 -2.25 -13.76 16.90
CA GLY A 279 -3.42 -12.96 16.59
C GLY A 279 -3.60 -12.65 15.12
N THR A 280 -4.65 -11.88 14.82
CA THR A 280 -5.02 -11.46 13.48
C THR A 280 -4.57 -10.02 13.24
N THR A 281 -3.87 -9.81 12.15
CA THR A 281 -3.41 -8.50 11.71
C THR A 281 -4.07 -8.12 10.39
N VAL A 282 -4.71 -6.95 10.31
CA VAL A 282 -5.14 -6.35 9.05
C VAL A 282 -4.07 -5.36 8.61
N ALA A 283 -3.47 -5.55 7.43
CA ALA A 283 -2.45 -4.67 6.88
C ALA A 283 -2.94 -4.03 5.58
N VAL A 284 -3.08 -2.70 5.57
CA VAL A 284 -3.43 -1.94 4.36
C VAL A 284 -2.17 -1.43 3.71
N VAL A 285 -1.89 -1.94 2.53
CA VAL A 285 -0.63 -1.69 1.80
C VAL A 285 -0.95 -1.14 0.42
N PRO A 286 -0.26 -0.11 -0.07
CA PRO A 286 -0.42 0.34 -1.46
C PRO A 286 -0.27 -0.84 -2.42
N LEU A 287 -1.25 -1.02 -3.32
CA LEU A 287 -1.31 -2.19 -4.20
C LEU A 287 -0.04 -2.39 -5.01
N ARG A 288 0.58 -1.29 -5.49
CA ARG A 288 1.86 -1.36 -6.21
C ARG A 288 2.98 -1.94 -5.35
N VAL A 289 3.08 -1.56 -4.08
CA VAL A 289 4.10 -2.07 -3.15
C VAL A 289 3.92 -3.56 -2.91
N LEU A 290 2.66 -4.03 -2.92
CA LEU A 290 2.35 -5.47 -2.82
C LEU A 290 2.71 -6.21 -4.10
N ALA A 291 2.24 -5.73 -5.26
CA ALA A 291 2.04 -6.51 -6.48
C ALA A 291 2.98 -6.15 -7.64
N GLU A 292 3.85 -5.15 -7.50
CA GLU A 292 4.88 -4.89 -8.50
C GLU A 292 5.92 -6.02 -8.55
N GLU A 293 6.70 -6.09 -9.62
CA GLU A 293 7.81 -7.02 -9.74
C GLU A 293 8.80 -6.82 -8.58
N GLU A 294 9.23 -7.90 -7.92
CA GLU A 294 10.01 -7.88 -6.68
C GLU A 294 9.32 -7.11 -5.53
N GLY A 295 8.00 -6.98 -5.59
CA GLY A 295 7.18 -6.37 -4.56
C GLY A 295 7.08 -7.21 -3.29
N VAL A 296 6.30 -6.74 -2.35
CA VAL A 296 6.17 -7.38 -1.03
C VAL A 296 5.64 -8.81 -1.12
N LEU A 297 4.67 -9.09 -2.02
CA LEU A 297 4.14 -10.44 -2.19
C LEU A 297 5.20 -11.41 -2.71
N ASP A 298 6.00 -11.02 -3.70
CA ASP A 298 7.10 -11.84 -4.21
C ASP A 298 8.16 -12.11 -3.13
N ARG A 299 8.49 -11.11 -2.33
CA ARG A 299 9.48 -11.21 -1.24
C ARG A 299 9.01 -12.11 -0.11
N LEU A 300 7.73 -12.05 0.26
CA LEU A 300 7.13 -12.93 1.26
C LEU A 300 7.05 -14.38 0.75
N GLU A 301 6.67 -14.59 -0.51
CA GLU A 301 6.69 -15.91 -1.15
C GLU A 301 8.12 -16.49 -1.15
N ALA A 302 9.12 -15.68 -1.49
CA ALA A 302 10.54 -16.08 -1.44
C ALA A 302 11.04 -16.43 -0.02
N GLN A 303 10.44 -15.85 1.02
CA GLN A 303 10.68 -16.21 2.42
C GLN A 303 9.94 -17.48 2.85
N GLY A 304 9.13 -18.07 1.98
CA GLY A 304 8.41 -19.35 2.23
C GLY A 304 7.01 -19.18 2.83
N PHE A 305 6.45 -17.99 2.85
CA PHE A 305 5.05 -17.80 3.26
C PHE A 305 4.10 -18.30 2.16
N ALA A 306 3.08 -19.06 2.56
CA ALA A 306 1.96 -19.41 1.69
C ALA A 306 0.97 -18.24 1.65
N ILE A 307 0.75 -17.70 0.45
CA ILE A 307 -0.09 -16.52 0.23
C ILE A 307 -1.33 -16.93 -0.56
N TYR A 308 -2.51 -16.68 -0.02
CA TYR A 308 -3.79 -17.03 -0.62
C TYR A 308 -4.56 -15.77 -1.01
N GLY A 309 -4.89 -15.62 -2.27
CA GLY A 309 -5.61 -14.43 -2.76
C GLY A 309 -5.66 -14.35 -4.28
N PRO A 310 -5.99 -13.17 -4.84
CA PRO A 310 -5.93 -12.93 -6.27
C PRO A 310 -4.54 -13.16 -6.86
N LEU A 311 -4.48 -13.49 -8.14
CA LEU A 311 -3.22 -13.45 -8.88
C LEU A 311 -2.73 -11.99 -8.90
N TRP A 312 -1.42 -11.81 -8.74
CA TRP A 312 -0.81 -10.46 -8.75
C TRP A 312 0.21 -10.28 -9.88
N ARG A 313 0.48 -11.35 -10.64
CA ARG A 313 1.39 -11.38 -11.80
C ARG A 313 0.88 -12.33 -12.89
#